data_9f3c081eb899d5ae256a5e8fe344dad8
#
_entry.id   9f3c081eb899d5ae256a5e8fe344dad8
#
_cell.length_a   1.000
_cell.length_b   1.000
_cell.length_c   1.000
_cell.angle_alpha   90.00
_cell.angle_beta   90.00
_cell.angle_gamma   90.00
#
_symmetry.space_group_name_H-M   'P 1'
#
loop_
_entity.id
_entity.type
_entity.pdbx_description
1 polymer ?
#
loop_
_entity_poly.entity_id
_entity_poly.type
_entity_poly.pdbx_seq_one_letter_code
_entity_poly.pdbx_strand_id
1 'polypeptide(L)'
;HAASTKASFCITTSRLAKDLPKNVEKILVKNVLYELAITLKKMYPFADIDYPDLTLSNTNTKLYKSVKFGNNVLVGKNVKLGKDTIVGSNSIIEHDVIIGKNCVIGSNVIIKNSLIGDNVVLQDNCKIGQKGFGFIPNQNKNIKFPHIGKVLIRNDVEIASGCTIDRGSVDDTIIGQNTYLDNQVHIAHNVQIGSNCMIAGQVGFAGSSKIGNNVSIGGQAGISGHLKIGNNVKIGGGSGVVKNIEDNQIVMGYPAIPFKDFVKKNKKNKKNNG
;
A
#
# COMPACT_ATOMS: atom_id res chain seq x y z
N HIS A 1 -3.99 -14.24 18.90
CA HIS A 1 -3.72 -12.86 19.34
C HIS A 1 -4.73 -12.39 20.38
N ALA A 2 -6.06 -12.65 20.24
CA ALA A 2 -7.05 -12.16 21.20
C ALA A 2 -6.83 -12.73 22.62
N ALA A 3 -6.59 -14.05 22.74
CA ALA A 3 -6.39 -14.73 24.03
C ALA A 3 -5.09 -14.31 24.78
N SER A 4 -4.13 -13.69 24.09
CA SER A 4 -2.84 -13.26 24.65
C SER A 4 -2.68 -11.73 24.68
N THR A 5 -3.76 -10.97 24.50
CA THR A 5 -3.68 -9.51 24.52
C THR A 5 -3.35 -8.98 25.91
N LYS A 6 -2.53 -7.93 25.96
CA LYS A 6 -2.21 -7.18 27.18
C LYS A 6 -2.97 -5.85 27.27
N ALA A 7 -3.93 -5.62 26.35
CA ALA A 7 -4.73 -4.41 26.37
C ALA A 7 -5.62 -4.33 27.63
N SER A 8 -5.80 -3.14 28.18
CA SER A 8 -6.74 -2.92 29.32
C SER A 8 -8.19 -3.01 28.87
N PHE A 9 -8.49 -2.56 27.64
CA PHE A 9 -9.82 -2.53 27.02
C PHE A 9 -9.82 -3.18 25.67
N CYS A 10 -10.93 -3.78 25.26
CA CYS A 10 -11.12 -4.33 23.92
C CYS A 10 -12.53 -4.07 23.41
N ILE A 11 -12.65 -3.43 22.26
CA ILE A 11 -13.92 -3.30 21.54
C ILE A 11 -14.18 -4.64 20.83
N THR A 12 -15.27 -5.30 21.14
CA THR A 12 -15.57 -6.65 20.65
C THR A 12 -17.07 -6.89 20.52
N THR A 13 -17.44 -8.01 19.89
CA THR A 13 -18.84 -8.49 19.90
C THR A 13 -19.07 -9.45 21.06
N SER A 14 -20.33 -9.63 21.47
CA SER A 14 -20.70 -10.61 22.51
C SER A 14 -20.20 -12.02 22.17
N ARG A 15 -20.17 -12.39 20.88
CA ARG A 15 -19.69 -13.70 20.41
C ARG A 15 -18.20 -13.91 20.67
N LEU A 16 -17.37 -12.89 20.44
CA LEU A 16 -15.90 -12.96 20.56
C LEU A 16 -15.39 -12.58 21.95
N ALA A 17 -16.23 -12.02 22.80
CA ALA A 17 -15.85 -11.58 24.14
C ALA A 17 -15.29 -12.70 25.02
N LYS A 18 -15.76 -13.94 24.82
CA LYS A 18 -15.31 -15.15 25.55
C LYS A 18 -13.85 -15.53 25.24
N ASP A 19 -13.33 -15.12 24.07
CA ASP A 19 -11.96 -15.43 23.63
C ASP A 19 -10.91 -14.46 24.19
N LEU A 20 -11.35 -13.45 24.95
CA LEU A 20 -10.49 -12.46 25.58
C LEU A 20 -10.15 -12.84 27.02
N PRO A 21 -8.94 -12.48 27.51
CA PRO A 21 -8.57 -12.68 28.91
C PRO A 21 -9.57 -12.05 29.88
N LYS A 22 -9.74 -12.64 31.09
CA LYS A 22 -10.70 -12.16 32.11
C LYS A 22 -10.39 -10.74 32.58
N ASN A 23 -9.13 -10.37 32.64
CA ASN A 23 -8.64 -9.06 33.10
C ASN A 23 -8.78 -7.94 32.03
N VAL A 24 -9.23 -8.24 30.83
CA VAL A 24 -9.48 -7.24 29.79
C VAL A 24 -10.91 -6.76 29.90
N GLU A 25 -11.12 -5.46 30.02
CA GLU A 25 -12.44 -4.85 29.96
C GLU A 25 -13.01 -4.90 28.54
N LYS A 26 -14.26 -5.35 28.40
CA LYS A 26 -14.89 -5.63 27.12
C LYS A 26 -15.96 -4.61 26.81
N ILE A 27 -15.71 -3.78 25.79
CA ILE A 27 -16.69 -2.84 25.26
C ILE A 27 -17.47 -3.58 24.16
N LEU A 28 -18.68 -4.02 24.53
CA LEU A 28 -19.51 -4.82 23.61
C LEU A 28 -20.25 -3.93 22.62
N VAL A 29 -20.06 -4.25 21.34
CA VAL A 29 -20.64 -3.50 20.21
C VAL A 29 -21.25 -4.45 19.16
N LYS A 30 -22.18 -3.94 18.35
CA LYS A 30 -22.78 -4.69 17.25
C LYS A 30 -21.81 -4.84 16.05
N ASN A 31 -21.06 -3.78 15.74
CA ASN A 31 -20.14 -3.74 14.61
C ASN A 31 -18.81 -3.11 15.03
N VAL A 32 -17.78 -3.96 15.20
CA VAL A 32 -16.45 -3.54 15.64
C VAL A 32 -15.78 -2.57 14.65
N LEU A 33 -15.90 -2.82 13.35
CA LEU A 33 -15.29 -1.96 12.34
C LEU A 33 -15.92 -0.56 12.32
N TYR A 34 -17.24 -0.48 12.54
CA TYR A 34 -17.94 0.80 12.64
C TYR A 34 -17.43 1.61 13.83
N GLU A 35 -17.41 0.99 15.02
CA GLU A 35 -16.95 1.67 16.24
C GLU A 35 -15.47 2.05 16.17
N LEU A 36 -14.64 1.19 15.56
CA LEU A 36 -13.25 1.51 15.31
C LEU A 36 -13.13 2.75 14.39
N ALA A 37 -13.88 2.81 13.29
CA ALA A 37 -13.85 3.97 12.41
C ALA A 37 -14.27 5.27 13.12
N ILE A 38 -15.32 5.23 13.93
CA ILE A 38 -15.79 6.40 14.71
C ILE A 38 -14.75 6.82 15.74
N THR A 39 -14.17 5.86 16.46
CA THR A 39 -13.10 6.10 17.44
C THR A 39 -11.88 6.72 16.79
N LEU A 40 -11.41 6.16 15.67
CA LEU A 40 -10.27 6.69 14.94
C LEU A 40 -10.52 8.11 14.42
N LYS A 41 -11.74 8.43 13.95
CA LYS A 41 -12.09 9.79 13.55
C LYS A 41 -12.01 10.81 14.70
N LYS A 42 -12.36 10.39 15.91
CA LYS A 42 -12.23 11.24 17.10
C LYS A 42 -10.78 11.44 17.51
N MET A 43 -9.97 10.37 17.47
CA MET A 43 -8.56 10.42 17.84
C MET A 43 -7.68 11.11 16.80
N TYR A 44 -8.01 10.95 15.53
CA TYR A 44 -7.27 11.47 14.37
C TYR A 44 -8.23 12.23 13.44
N PRO A 45 -8.60 13.47 13.79
CA PRO A 45 -9.44 14.30 12.96
C PRO A 45 -8.84 14.40 11.55
N PHE A 46 -9.69 14.24 10.51
CA PHE A 46 -9.30 14.31 9.10
C PHE A 46 -8.56 13.10 8.51
N ALA A 47 -8.25 12.06 9.28
CA ALA A 47 -7.59 10.85 8.77
C ALA A 47 -8.46 10.02 7.78
N ASP A 48 -9.72 10.39 7.61
CA ASP A 48 -10.65 9.81 6.62
C ASP A 48 -10.65 10.56 5.27
N ILE A 49 -9.83 11.58 5.13
CA ILE A 49 -9.59 12.32 3.88
C ILE A 49 -8.10 12.71 3.78
N ASP A 50 -7.63 13.03 2.59
CA ASP A 50 -6.30 13.59 2.38
C ASP A 50 -6.38 15.12 2.38
N TYR A 51 -6.11 15.72 3.52
CA TYR A 51 -5.98 17.18 3.61
C TYR A 51 -4.67 17.64 2.98
N PRO A 52 -4.69 18.82 2.34
CA PRO A 52 -3.45 19.47 1.93
C PRO A 52 -2.58 19.80 3.14
N ASP A 53 -1.28 19.57 3.03
CA ASP A 53 -0.33 19.99 4.07
C ASP A 53 -0.11 21.51 3.99
N LEU A 54 -0.60 22.23 4.99
CA LEU A 54 -0.45 23.69 5.07
C LEU A 54 0.91 24.13 5.65
N THR A 55 1.79 23.18 5.99
CA THR A 55 3.14 23.47 6.48
C THR A 55 4.18 23.55 5.36
N LEU A 56 3.77 23.28 4.12
CA LEU A 56 4.65 23.30 2.95
C LEU A 56 5.31 24.66 2.73
N SER A 57 6.60 24.64 2.50
CA SER A 57 7.40 25.81 2.18
C SER A 57 8.47 25.48 1.14
N ASN A 58 9.01 26.52 0.50
CA ASN A 58 10.18 26.36 -0.37
C ASN A 58 11.36 25.75 0.41
N THR A 59 12.16 24.96 -0.28
CA THR A 59 13.28 24.26 0.33
C THR A 59 14.30 25.22 0.94
N ASN A 60 14.68 24.98 2.19
CA ASN A 60 15.78 25.66 2.84
C ASN A 60 17.09 24.87 2.63
N THR A 61 17.86 25.22 1.60
CA THR A 61 19.13 24.57 1.26
C THR A 61 20.17 24.64 2.38
N LYS A 62 20.07 25.62 3.29
CA LYS A 62 20.95 25.68 4.48
C LYS A 62 20.67 24.55 5.46
N LEU A 63 19.43 24.11 5.57
CA LEU A 63 19.04 23.00 6.43
C LEU A 63 19.46 21.65 5.83
N TYR A 64 19.41 21.53 4.51
CA TYR A 64 19.67 20.29 3.77
C TYR A 64 20.95 20.36 2.92
N LYS A 65 22.11 20.68 3.56
CA LYS A 65 23.37 21.01 2.87
C LYS A 65 23.89 19.96 1.88
N SER A 66 23.54 18.69 2.08
CA SER A 66 23.97 17.56 1.23
C SER A 66 22.89 17.04 0.29
N VAL A 67 21.74 17.70 0.20
CA VAL A 67 20.64 17.34 -0.66
C VAL A 67 20.59 18.27 -1.87
N LYS A 68 20.37 17.70 -3.05
CA LYS A 68 20.18 18.49 -4.29
C LYS A 68 18.70 18.60 -4.61
N PHE A 69 18.25 19.80 -4.93
CA PHE A 69 16.86 20.07 -5.26
C PHE A 69 16.73 20.64 -6.68
N GLY A 70 15.73 20.15 -7.40
CA GLY A 70 15.22 20.81 -8.61
C GLY A 70 14.43 22.08 -8.28
N ASN A 71 13.75 22.62 -9.27
CA ASN A 71 12.94 23.82 -9.12
C ASN A 71 11.58 23.50 -8.48
N ASN A 72 11.00 24.47 -7.74
CA ASN A 72 9.66 24.40 -7.15
C ASN A 72 9.43 23.17 -6.24
N VAL A 73 10.44 22.73 -5.51
CA VAL A 73 10.28 21.66 -4.53
C VAL A 73 9.73 22.24 -3.24
N LEU A 74 8.62 21.67 -2.73
CA LEU A 74 8.01 22.04 -1.47
C LEU A 74 8.26 20.98 -0.40
N VAL A 75 8.62 21.41 0.79
CA VAL A 75 8.93 20.53 1.93
C VAL A 75 8.13 20.97 3.16
N GLY A 76 7.47 20.01 3.78
CA GLY A 76 6.65 20.21 4.98
C GLY A 76 7.47 20.22 6.28
N LYS A 77 6.78 20.45 7.39
CA LYS A 77 7.38 20.48 8.74
C LYS A 77 7.96 19.12 9.12
N ASN A 78 9.07 19.13 9.86
CA ASN A 78 9.75 17.94 10.42
C ASN A 78 10.23 16.91 9.37
N VAL A 79 10.30 17.24 8.10
CA VAL A 79 10.85 16.36 7.06
C VAL A 79 12.34 16.12 7.33
N LYS A 80 12.77 14.87 7.17
CA LYS A 80 14.20 14.50 7.26
C LYS A 80 14.64 13.91 5.94
N LEU A 81 15.70 14.47 5.37
CA LEU A 81 16.31 14.00 4.12
C LEU A 81 17.74 13.56 4.40
N GLY A 82 18.06 12.34 4.03
CA GLY A 82 19.40 11.78 4.17
C GLY A 82 20.40 12.39 3.20
N LYS A 83 21.67 12.21 3.53
CA LYS A 83 22.81 12.73 2.77
C LYS A 83 22.79 12.22 1.32
N ASP A 84 23.21 13.08 0.39
CA ASP A 84 23.37 12.80 -1.04
C ASP A 84 22.08 12.40 -1.77
N THR A 85 20.91 12.71 -1.19
CA THR A 85 19.60 12.54 -1.82
C THR A 85 19.36 13.65 -2.84
N ILE A 86 18.71 13.31 -3.96
CA ILE A 86 18.34 14.24 -5.03
C ILE A 86 16.83 14.28 -5.14
N VAL A 87 16.24 15.47 -5.20
CA VAL A 87 14.78 15.66 -5.36
C VAL A 87 14.49 16.46 -6.62
N GLY A 88 13.77 15.87 -7.56
CA GLY A 88 13.39 16.47 -8.85
C GLY A 88 12.38 17.60 -8.72
N SER A 89 12.25 18.35 -9.80
CA SER A 89 11.41 19.57 -9.85
C SER A 89 9.93 19.29 -9.61
N ASN A 90 9.24 20.28 -9.04
CA ASN A 90 7.80 20.24 -8.73
C ASN A 90 7.37 19.10 -7.79
N SER A 91 8.29 18.53 -7.04
CA SER A 91 7.99 17.48 -6.07
C SER A 91 7.60 18.06 -4.72
N ILE A 92 6.71 17.35 -4.02
CA ILE A 92 6.14 17.76 -2.74
C ILE A 92 6.44 16.66 -1.71
N ILE A 93 7.09 17.02 -0.63
CA ILE A 93 7.38 16.13 0.50
C ILE A 93 6.63 16.69 1.71
N GLU A 94 5.50 16.06 2.08
CA GLU A 94 4.65 16.54 3.17
C GLU A 94 5.29 16.29 4.56
N HIS A 95 4.69 16.87 5.59
CA HIS A 95 5.20 16.85 6.96
C HIS A 95 5.52 15.44 7.47
N ASP A 96 6.50 15.34 8.39
CA ASP A 96 6.91 14.13 9.10
C ASP A 96 7.40 12.98 8.20
N VAL A 97 7.64 13.21 6.92
CA VAL A 97 8.26 12.24 6.01
C VAL A 97 9.75 12.11 6.32
N ILE A 98 10.24 10.88 6.29
CA ILE A 98 11.67 10.57 6.45
C ILE A 98 12.15 9.84 5.20
N ILE A 99 13.21 10.35 4.57
CA ILE A 99 13.88 9.76 3.41
C ILE A 99 15.34 9.50 3.78
N GLY A 100 15.82 8.31 3.51
CA GLY A 100 17.19 7.89 3.75
C GLY A 100 18.23 8.59 2.86
N LYS A 101 19.46 8.10 2.88
CA LYS A 101 20.59 8.62 2.09
C LYS A 101 20.61 8.05 0.68
N ASN A 102 21.30 8.76 -0.22
CA ASN A 102 21.53 8.34 -1.62
C ASN A 102 20.22 8.05 -2.39
N CYS A 103 19.10 8.66 -2.03
CA CYS A 103 17.84 8.47 -2.73
C CYS A 103 17.74 9.39 -3.95
N VAL A 104 17.03 8.92 -4.97
CA VAL A 104 16.69 9.72 -6.16
C VAL A 104 15.17 9.82 -6.23
N ILE A 105 14.65 11.01 -6.02
CA ILE A 105 13.22 11.32 -6.13
C ILE A 105 13.03 12.11 -7.43
N GLY A 106 12.25 11.58 -8.35
CA GLY A 106 11.96 12.19 -9.65
C GLY A 106 11.15 13.47 -9.55
N SER A 107 10.71 13.97 -10.70
CA SER A 107 9.89 15.16 -10.79
C SER A 107 8.40 14.88 -10.59
N ASN A 108 7.64 15.86 -10.10
CA ASN A 108 6.20 15.75 -9.83
C ASN A 108 5.82 14.60 -8.87
N VAL A 109 6.73 14.18 -8.02
CA VAL A 109 6.49 13.15 -6.99
C VAL A 109 5.83 13.80 -5.77
N ILE A 110 4.81 13.12 -5.21
CA ILE A 110 4.20 13.55 -3.93
C ILE A 110 4.43 12.44 -2.91
N ILE A 111 5.06 12.79 -1.79
CA ILE A 111 5.34 11.85 -0.70
C ILE A 111 4.70 12.37 0.59
N LYS A 112 3.86 11.56 1.19
CA LYS A 112 3.20 11.84 2.48
C LYS A 112 3.14 10.58 3.34
N ASN A 113 3.05 10.73 4.65
CA ASN A 113 2.89 9.61 5.60
C ASN A 113 3.82 8.42 5.30
N SER A 114 5.10 8.68 5.07
CA SER A 114 6.03 7.64 4.58
C SER A 114 7.38 7.66 5.28
N LEU A 115 7.96 6.47 5.43
CA LEU A 115 9.33 6.26 5.84
C LEU A 115 10.05 5.51 4.71
N ILE A 116 11.06 6.14 4.12
CA ILE A 116 11.79 5.65 2.95
C ILE A 116 13.23 5.37 3.38
N GLY A 117 13.72 4.17 3.07
CA GLY A 117 15.06 3.73 3.37
C GLY A 117 16.15 4.36 2.51
N ASP A 118 17.32 3.77 2.52
CA ASP A 118 18.50 4.23 1.77
C ASP A 118 18.48 3.69 0.32
N ASN A 119 19.13 4.42 -0.59
CA ASN A 119 19.31 4.02 -2.00
C ASN A 119 17.99 3.77 -2.75
N VAL A 120 16.91 4.45 -2.38
CA VAL A 120 15.60 4.29 -3.03
C VAL A 120 15.50 5.21 -4.22
N VAL A 121 14.96 4.69 -5.33
CA VAL A 121 14.65 5.46 -6.53
C VAL A 121 13.14 5.53 -6.70
N LEU A 122 12.58 6.73 -6.72
CA LEU A 122 11.19 6.99 -7.13
C LEU A 122 11.22 7.79 -8.42
N GLN A 123 10.74 7.22 -9.49
CA GLN A 123 10.68 7.92 -10.79
C GLN A 123 9.51 8.93 -10.83
N ASP A 124 9.42 9.66 -11.92
CA ASP A 124 8.50 10.79 -12.08
C ASP A 124 7.02 10.42 -11.86
N ASN A 125 6.26 11.37 -11.36
CA ASN A 125 4.81 11.28 -11.16
C ASN A 125 4.33 10.25 -10.12
N CYS A 126 5.20 9.64 -9.32
CA CYS A 126 4.79 8.73 -8.24
C CYS A 126 4.00 9.46 -7.14
N LYS A 127 2.98 8.79 -6.59
CA LYS A 127 2.18 9.26 -5.46
C LYS A 127 2.28 8.25 -4.31
N ILE A 128 2.94 8.64 -3.23
CA ILE A 128 3.26 7.75 -2.11
C ILE A 128 2.56 8.24 -0.84
N GLY A 129 1.83 7.34 -0.17
CA GLY A 129 1.27 7.58 1.16
C GLY A 129 -0.07 8.32 1.18
N GLN A 130 -0.76 8.44 0.05
CA GLN A 130 -2.15 8.93 0.03
C GLN A 130 -3.09 7.96 0.77
N LYS A 131 -4.27 8.46 1.13
CA LYS A 131 -5.30 7.65 1.78
C LYS A 131 -5.81 6.57 0.84
N GLY A 132 -5.87 5.33 1.33
CA GLY A 132 -6.44 4.22 0.58
C GLY A 132 -7.97 4.24 0.49
N PHE A 133 -8.51 3.31 -0.31
CA PHE A 133 -9.94 3.12 -0.54
C PHE A 133 -10.55 2.24 0.56
N GLY A 134 -10.99 2.86 1.66
CA GLY A 134 -11.62 2.17 2.80
C GLY A 134 -12.99 2.75 3.13
N PHE A 135 -14.03 1.90 3.08
CA PHE A 135 -15.41 2.29 3.38
C PHE A 135 -16.14 1.18 4.13
N ILE A 136 -17.03 1.57 5.04
CA ILE A 136 -17.98 0.68 5.70
C ILE A 136 -19.35 0.98 5.11
N PRO A 137 -19.98 -0.01 4.42
CA PRO A 137 -21.34 0.16 3.91
C PRO A 137 -22.34 0.48 5.04
N ASN A 138 -23.21 1.44 4.82
CA ASN A 138 -24.29 1.78 5.72
C ASN A 138 -25.51 2.24 4.91
N GLN A 139 -26.72 1.97 5.39
CA GLN A 139 -27.98 2.20 4.66
C GLN A 139 -28.14 3.63 4.13
N ASN A 140 -27.79 4.63 4.93
CA ASN A 140 -27.99 6.04 4.59
C ASN A 140 -26.75 6.69 3.95
N LYS A 141 -25.54 6.30 4.36
CA LYS A 141 -24.29 6.90 3.88
C LYS A 141 -23.12 6.01 4.23
N ASN A 142 -22.32 5.62 3.24
CA ASN A 142 -21.07 4.91 3.45
C ASN A 142 -20.14 5.71 4.36
N ILE A 143 -19.56 5.05 5.34
CA ILE A 143 -18.62 5.65 6.27
C ILE A 143 -17.21 5.45 5.75
N LYS A 144 -16.48 6.55 5.57
CA LYS A 144 -15.06 6.50 5.24
C LYS A 144 -14.29 5.95 6.43
N PHE A 145 -13.46 4.95 6.19
CA PHE A 145 -12.55 4.40 7.20
C PHE A 145 -11.28 5.27 7.26
N PRO A 146 -10.87 5.76 8.44
CA PRO A 146 -9.63 6.51 8.58
C PRO A 146 -8.40 5.67 8.26
N HIS A 147 -7.39 6.26 7.63
CA HIS A 147 -6.10 5.66 7.36
C HIS A 147 -5.03 6.43 8.13
N ILE A 148 -4.49 5.80 9.18
CA ILE A 148 -3.53 6.39 10.12
C ILE A 148 -2.15 5.73 10.04
N GLY A 149 -2.02 4.64 9.29
CA GLY A 149 -0.76 3.97 9.03
C GLY A 149 0.11 4.75 8.05
N LYS A 150 1.24 4.17 7.70
CA LYS A 150 2.26 4.74 6.82
C LYS A 150 2.54 3.84 5.63
N VAL A 151 3.38 4.35 4.71
CA VAL A 151 4.10 3.55 3.73
C VAL A 151 5.53 3.38 4.21
N LEU A 152 6.00 2.15 4.29
CA LEU A 152 7.38 1.80 4.62
C LEU A 152 8.06 1.24 3.37
N ILE A 153 8.98 2.00 2.78
CA ILE A 153 9.80 1.55 1.65
C ILE A 153 11.18 1.20 2.21
N ARG A 154 11.60 -0.04 2.05
CA ARG A 154 12.90 -0.51 2.52
C ARG A 154 14.02 -0.07 1.59
N ASN A 155 15.27 -0.39 1.94
CA ASN A 155 16.45 0.00 1.17
C ASN A 155 16.47 -0.63 -0.24
N ASP A 156 17.16 0.02 -1.16
CA ASP A 156 17.45 -0.49 -2.49
C ASP A 156 16.19 -0.79 -3.33
N VAL A 157 15.07 -0.11 -3.07
CA VAL A 157 13.83 -0.24 -3.82
C VAL A 157 13.81 0.74 -4.98
N GLU A 158 13.34 0.29 -6.15
CA GLU A 158 13.08 1.15 -7.29
C GLU A 158 11.59 1.11 -7.67
N ILE A 159 11.00 2.30 -7.85
CA ILE A 159 9.59 2.49 -8.19
C ILE A 159 9.52 3.36 -9.42
N ALA A 160 9.10 2.77 -10.55
CA ALA A 160 9.01 3.47 -11.83
C ALA A 160 7.83 4.44 -11.89
N SER A 161 7.74 5.13 -13.01
CA SER A 161 6.88 6.30 -13.17
C SER A 161 5.39 6.03 -12.98
N GLY A 162 4.70 6.97 -12.36
CA GLY A 162 3.25 6.97 -12.25
C GLY A 162 2.68 5.94 -11.27
N CYS A 163 3.50 5.29 -10.46
CA CYS A 163 3.03 4.38 -9.42
C CYS A 163 2.26 5.10 -8.33
N THR A 164 1.26 4.40 -7.75
CA THR A 164 0.46 4.89 -6.64
C THR A 164 0.49 3.90 -5.48
N ILE A 165 0.88 4.36 -4.29
CA ILE A 165 1.04 3.53 -3.10
C ILE A 165 0.28 4.15 -1.94
N ASP A 166 -0.79 3.48 -1.52
CA ASP A 166 -1.63 3.96 -0.43
C ASP A 166 -1.03 3.64 0.93
N ARG A 167 -1.18 4.56 1.90
CA ARG A 167 -0.84 4.27 3.29
C ARG A 167 -1.77 3.25 3.90
N GLY A 168 -1.29 2.53 4.90
CA GLY A 168 -2.10 1.59 5.64
C GLY A 168 -3.25 2.24 6.41
N SER A 169 -4.25 1.45 6.75
CA SER A 169 -5.37 1.91 7.58
C SER A 169 -4.95 2.00 9.06
N VAL A 170 -4.79 0.89 9.75
CA VAL A 170 -4.26 0.82 11.11
C VAL A 170 -2.80 0.34 11.09
N ASP A 171 -2.54 -0.73 10.33
CA ASP A 171 -1.18 -1.20 10.05
C ASP A 171 -0.59 -0.48 8.84
N ASP A 172 0.69 -0.69 8.55
CA ASP A 172 1.41 -0.04 7.47
C ASP A 172 1.31 -0.81 6.13
N THR A 173 1.51 -0.10 5.02
CA THR A 173 1.82 -0.66 3.71
C THR A 173 3.33 -0.79 3.60
N ILE A 174 3.85 -1.96 3.19
CA ILE A 174 5.29 -2.25 3.25
C ILE A 174 5.79 -2.74 1.90
N ILE A 175 6.93 -2.18 1.46
CA ILE A 175 7.69 -2.66 0.29
C ILE A 175 9.06 -3.11 0.79
N GLY A 176 9.36 -4.40 0.62
CA GLY A 176 10.58 -5.04 1.05
C GLY A 176 11.80 -4.62 0.23
N GLN A 177 12.96 -4.84 0.82
CA GLN A 177 14.25 -4.45 0.25
C GLN A 177 14.49 -5.05 -1.13
N ASN A 178 15.20 -4.30 -2.00
CA ASN A 178 15.59 -4.74 -3.35
C ASN A 178 14.40 -5.20 -4.20
N THR A 179 13.24 -4.55 -4.05
CA THR A 179 12.02 -4.81 -4.84
C THR A 179 11.88 -3.73 -5.90
N TYR A 180 11.53 -4.16 -7.12
CA TYR A 180 11.39 -3.31 -8.29
C TYR A 180 9.94 -3.29 -8.75
N LEU A 181 9.38 -2.09 -8.87
CA LEU A 181 8.03 -1.85 -9.39
C LEU A 181 8.15 -1.09 -10.71
N ASP A 182 7.62 -1.65 -11.77
CA ASP A 182 7.56 -1.00 -13.08
C ASP A 182 6.41 0.04 -13.13
N ASN A 183 6.26 0.72 -14.25
CA ASN A 183 5.37 1.86 -14.42
C ASN A 183 3.90 1.55 -14.06
N GLN A 184 3.24 2.55 -13.44
CA GLN A 184 1.80 2.53 -13.15
C GLN A 184 1.33 1.36 -12.27
N VAL A 185 2.20 0.79 -11.44
CA VAL A 185 1.78 -0.19 -10.44
C VAL A 185 0.96 0.50 -9.36
N HIS A 186 -0.19 -0.12 -9.00
CA HIS A 186 -1.01 0.33 -7.87
C HIS A 186 -0.89 -0.61 -6.67
N ILE A 187 -0.53 -0.07 -5.53
CA ILE A 187 -0.46 -0.79 -4.25
C ILE A 187 -1.47 -0.17 -3.28
N ALA A 188 -2.56 -0.89 -3.02
CA ALA A 188 -3.58 -0.43 -2.08
C ALA A 188 -3.12 -0.56 -0.62
N HIS A 189 -3.93 -0.02 0.28
CA HIS A 189 -3.63 0.05 1.72
C HIS A 189 -3.33 -1.31 2.36
N ASN A 190 -2.41 -1.33 3.31
CA ASN A 190 -2.01 -2.51 4.09
C ASN A 190 -1.41 -3.67 3.27
N VAL A 191 -1.06 -3.46 2.02
CA VAL A 191 -0.33 -4.44 1.22
C VAL A 191 1.08 -4.59 1.77
N GLN A 192 1.57 -5.81 1.87
CA GLN A 192 2.93 -6.13 2.29
C GLN A 192 3.62 -6.91 1.18
N ILE A 193 4.64 -6.33 0.57
CA ILE A 193 5.47 -6.96 -0.46
C ILE A 193 6.81 -7.31 0.18
N GLY A 194 7.25 -8.55 0.00
CA GLY A 194 8.53 -9.05 0.48
C GLY A 194 9.73 -8.46 -0.28
N SER A 195 10.90 -9.00 -0.01
CA SER A 195 12.16 -8.57 -0.62
C SER A 195 12.42 -9.26 -1.96
N ASN A 196 13.25 -8.62 -2.81
CA ASN A 196 13.70 -9.15 -4.10
C ASN A 196 12.55 -9.47 -5.07
N CYS A 197 11.46 -8.74 -5.02
CA CYS A 197 10.33 -8.92 -5.92
C CYS A 197 10.50 -8.08 -7.20
N MET A 198 9.96 -8.59 -8.31
CA MET A 198 9.92 -7.91 -9.61
C MET A 198 8.46 -7.83 -10.08
N ILE A 199 7.92 -6.63 -10.12
CA ILE A 199 6.51 -6.37 -10.41
C ILE A 199 6.43 -5.55 -11.70
N ALA A 200 5.94 -6.15 -12.76
CA ALA A 200 5.83 -5.48 -14.07
C ALA A 200 4.71 -4.43 -14.11
N GLY A 201 4.67 -3.67 -15.19
CA GLY A 201 3.79 -2.50 -15.34
C GLY A 201 2.30 -2.80 -15.18
N GLN A 202 1.59 -1.82 -14.62
CA GLN A 202 0.14 -1.85 -14.45
C GLN A 202 -0.40 -3.00 -13.58
N VAL A 203 0.44 -3.66 -12.78
CA VAL A 203 -0.04 -4.62 -11.78
C VAL A 203 -0.79 -3.89 -10.67
N GLY A 204 -1.93 -4.46 -10.26
CA GLY A 204 -2.74 -3.93 -9.16
C GLY A 204 -2.82 -4.88 -7.98
N PHE A 205 -2.57 -4.37 -6.78
CA PHE A 205 -2.74 -5.10 -5.53
C PHE A 205 -3.90 -4.51 -4.75
N ALA A 206 -4.95 -5.29 -4.51
CA ALA A 206 -6.03 -4.89 -3.61
C ALA A 206 -5.60 -4.99 -2.15
N GLY A 207 -6.29 -4.24 -1.29
CA GLY A 207 -5.89 -4.02 0.11
C GLY A 207 -5.62 -5.28 0.91
N SER A 208 -4.65 -5.18 1.83
CA SER A 208 -4.28 -6.23 2.79
C SER A 208 -3.73 -7.53 2.19
N SER A 209 -3.36 -7.56 0.92
CA SER A 209 -2.67 -8.72 0.34
C SER A 209 -1.22 -8.79 0.84
N LYS A 210 -0.71 -10.02 1.00
CA LYS A 210 0.65 -10.29 1.47
C LYS A 210 1.41 -11.09 0.43
N ILE A 211 2.52 -10.54 -0.02
CA ILE A 211 3.37 -11.10 -1.06
C ILE A 211 4.69 -11.52 -0.44
N GLY A 212 5.10 -12.76 -0.65
CA GLY A 212 6.36 -13.29 -0.15
C GLY A 212 7.60 -12.69 -0.83
N ASN A 213 8.75 -13.30 -0.56
CA ASN A 213 10.02 -12.88 -1.15
C ASN A 213 10.25 -13.52 -2.53
N ASN A 214 11.08 -12.89 -3.36
CA ASN A 214 11.49 -13.39 -4.68
C ASN A 214 10.29 -13.67 -5.62
N VAL A 215 9.22 -12.88 -5.52
CA VAL A 215 8.02 -13.01 -6.34
C VAL A 215 8.17 -12.22 -7.63
N SER A 216 7.81 -12.83 -8.77
CA SER A 216 7.77 -12.15 -10.07
C SER A 216 6.35 -12.10 -10.59
N ILE A 217 5.85 -10.91 -10.96
CA ILE A 217 4.48 -10.72 -11.43
C ILE A 217 4.52 -10.04 -12.80
N GLY A 218 3.93 -10.68 -13.80
CA GLY A 218 3.79 -10.14 -15.16
C GLY A 218 2.80 -8.99 -15.24
N GLY A 219 2.99 -8.12 -16.23
CA GLY A 219 2.21 -6.89 -16.40
C GLY A 219 0.70 -7.10 -16.43
N GLN A 220 -0.03 -6.10 -15.96
CA GLN A 220 -1.51 -6.09 -15.92
C GLN A 220 -2.15 -7.22 -15.09
N ALA A 221 -1.39 -7.93 -14.25
CA ALA A 221 -1.97 -8.88 -13.31
C ALA A 221 -2.69 -8.15 -12.16
N GLY A 222 -3.80 -8.72 -11.70
CA GLY A 222 -4.58 -8.20 -10.57
C GLY A 222 -4.58 -9.18 -9.40
N ILE A 223 -4.25 -8.71 -8.20
CA ILE A 223 -4.23 -9.50 -6.98
C ILE A 223 -5.39 -9.05 -6.08
N SER A 224 -6.34 -9.95 -5.81
CA SER A 224 -7.47 -9.67 -4.92
C SER A 224 -7.03 -9.43 -3.47
N GLY A 225 -7.86 -8.70 -2.72
CA GLY A 225 -7.58 -8.33 -1.33
C GLY A 225 -7.48 -9.52 -0.37
N HIS A 226 -6.71 -9.32 0.71
CA HIS A 226 -6.53 -10.28 1.80
C HIS A 226 -5.91 -11.62 1.40
N LEU A 227 -5.30 -11.73 0.22
CA LEU A 227 -4.64 -12.94 -0.23
C LEU A 227 -3.21 -13.03 0.31
N LYS A 228 -2.73 -14.26 0.44
CA LYS A 228 -1.34 -14.60 0.72
C LYS A 228 -0.72 -15.26 -0.51
N ILE A 229 0.35 -14.67 -1.03
CA ILE A 229 1.18 -15.19 -2.10
C ILE A 229 2.49 -15.63 -1.47
N GLY A 230 2.87 -16.87 -1.68
CA GLY A 230 4.08 -17.46 -1.10
C GLY A 230 5.38 -16.90 -1.68
N ASN A 231 6.50 -17.45 -1.22
CA ASN A 231 7.83 -17.10 -1.71
C ASN A 231 8.12 -17.78 -3.06
N ASN A 232 9.00 -17.17 -3.86
CA ASN A 232 9.45 -17.70 -5.16
C ASN A 232 8.30 -17.98 -6.15
N VAL A 233 7.17 -17.28 -6.02
CA VAL A 233 6.02 -17.42 -6.91
C VAL A 233 6.23 -16.64 -8.19
N LYS A 234 5.80 -17.21 -9.33
CA LYS A 234 5.76 -16.52 -10.63
C LYS A 234 4.32 -16.42 -11.11
N ILE A 235 3.86 -15.21 -11.41
CA ILE A 235 2.50 -14.94 -11.90
C ILE A 235 2.61 -14.38 -13.32
N GLY A 236 1.99 -15.06 -14.30
CA GLY A 236 1.97 -14.61 -15.69
C GLY A 236 1.16 -13.32 -15.88
N GLY A 237 1.49 -12.54 -16.92
CA GLY A 237 0.82 -11.28 -17.24
C GLY A 237 -0.68 -11.44 -17.49
N GLY A 238 -1.46 -10.41 -17.19
CA GLY A 238 -2.91 -10.39 -17.34
C GLY A 238 -3.67 -11.34 -16.39
N SER A 239 -3.00 -11.97 -15.43
CA SER A 239 -3.62 -12.94 -14.52
C SER A 239 -4.51 -12.28 -13.47
N GLY A 240 -5.69 -12.86 -13.21
CA GLY A 240 -6.55 -12.52 -12.08
C GLY A 240 -6.35 -13.49 -10.92
N VAL A 241 -5.69 -13.07 -9.85
CA VAL A 241 -5.43 -13.92 -8.68
C VAL A 241 -6.53 -13.71 -7.65
N VAL A 242 -7.33 -14.76 -7.41
CA VAL A 242 -8.52 -14.71 -6.53
C VAL A 242 -8.43 -15.66 -5.32
N LYS A 243 -7.30 -16.36 -5.16
CA LYS A 243 -7.02 -17.26 -4.04
C LYS A 243 -5.55 -17.26 -3.68
N ASN A 244 -5.22 -17.74 -2.48
CA ASN A 244 -3.84 -17.87 -2.03
C ASN A 244 -3.02 -18.74 -2.98
N ILE A 245 -1.73 -18.44 -3.08
CA ILE A 245 -0.76 -19.20 -3.88
C ILE A 245 0.35 -19.64 -2.92
N GLU A 246 0.63 -20.92 -2.88
CA GLU A 246 1.69 -21.48 -2.05
C GLU A 246 3.08 -21.18 -2.62
N ASP A 247 4.14 -21.41 -1.83
CA ASP A 247 5.53 -21.20 -2.23
C ASP A 247 5.90 -21.94 -3.51
N ASN A 248 6.80 -21.37 -4.31
CA ASN A 248 7.40 -21.96 -5.50
C ASN A 248 6.42 -22.29 -6.66
N GLN A 249 5.22 -21.75 -6.65
CA GLN A 249 4.23 -21.97 -7.70
C GLN A 249 4.45 -21.04 -8.90
N ILE A 250 4.13 -21.56 -10.08
CA ILE A 250 4.03 -20.79 -11.33
C ILE A 250 2.57 -20.81 -11.77
N VAL A 251 1.92 -19.66 -11.86
CA VAL A 251 0.51 -19.55 -12.22
C VAL A 251 0.29 -18.58 -13.36
N MET A 252 -0.74 -18.83 -14.17
CA MET A 252 -1.13 -17.97 -15.27
C MET A 252 -2.63 -18.08 -15.52
N GLY A 253 -3.30 -16.94 -15.74
CA GLY A 253 -4.72 -16.87 -16.07
C GLY A 253 -5.00 -16.18 -17.41
N TYR A 254 -4.24 -16.50 -18.46
CA TYR A 254 -4.24 -15.93 -19.82
C TYR A 254 -3.42 -16.89 -20.72
N PRO A 255 -3.50 -17.03 -22.04
CA PRO A 255 -3.28 -15.92 -23.01
C PRO A 255 -4.51 -15.56 -23.87
N ALA A 256 -4.40 -14.51 -24.67
CA ALA A 256 -5.30 -14.27 -25.78
C ALA A 256 -5.21 -15.39 -26.80
N ILE A 257 -6.34 -15.88 -27.25
CA ILE A 257 -6.46 -16.92 -28.28
C ILE A 257 -7.26 -16.38 -29.47
N PRO A 258 -7.18 -16.96 -30.67
CA PRO A 258 -7.99 -16.55 -31.80
C PRO A 258 -9.46 -16.44 -31.40
N PHE A 259 -10.15 -15.40 -31.85
CA PHE A 259 -11.55 -15.11 -31.43
C PHE A 259 -12.49 -16.32 -31.61
N LYS A 260 -12.34 -17.06 -32.73
CA LYS A 260 -13.14 -18.28 -32.97
C LYS A 260 -12.95 -19.34 -31.89
N ASP A 261 -11.72 -19.51 -31.38
CA ASP A 261 -11.38 -20.49 -30.36
C ASP A 261 -11.83 -20.03 -28.97
N PHE A 262 -11.75 -18.74 -28.68
CA PHE A 262 -12.32 -18.13 -27.46
C PHE A 262 -13.84 -18.41 -27.36
N VAL A 263 -14.58 -18.17 -28.46
CA VAL A 263 -16.03 -18.42 -28.49
C VAL A 263 -16.35 -19.91 -28.31
N LYS A 264 -15.58 -20.81 -28.96
CA LYS A 264 -15.77 -22.26 -28.79
C LYS A 264 -15.51 -22.72 -27.38
N LYS A 265 -14.43 -22.24 -26.74
CA LYS A 265 -14.06 -22.58 -25.37
C LYS A 265 -15.13 -22.16 -24.37
N ASN A 266 -15.68 -20.95 -24.52
CA ASN A 266 -16.75 -20.44 -23.66
C ASN A 266 -18.10 -21.17 -23.87
N LYS A 267 -18.42 -21.61 -25.09
CA LYS A 267 -19.62 -22.45 -25.36
C LYS A 267 -19.51 -23.84 -24.71
N LYS A 268 -18.32 -24.47 -24.72
CA LYS A 268 -18.11 -25.77 -24.04
C LYS A 268 -18.27 -25.64 -22.52
N ASN A 269 -17.74 -24.59 -21.91
CA ASN A 269 -17.84 -24.38 -20.47
C ASN A 269 -19.29 -24.17 -20.01
N LYS A 270 -20.14 -23.52 -20.84
CA LYS A 270 -21.59 -23.39 -20.55
C LYS A 270 -22.36 -24.70 -20.63
N LYS A 271 -21.94 -25.67 -21.48
CA LYS A 271 -22.59 -26.98 -21.58
C LYS A 271 -22.22 -27.95 -20.45
N ASN A 272 -21.11 -27.73 -19.78
CA ASN A 272 -20.65 -28.59 -18.68
C ASN A 272 -21.12 -28.12 -17.30
N ASN A 273 -21.72 -26.93 -17.20
CA ASN A 273 -22.23 -26.33 -15.96
C ASN A 273 -23.76 -26.11 -15.95
N GLY A 274 -24.49 -26.73 -16.89
CA GLY A 274 -25.95 -26.71 -16.97
C GLY A 274 -26.60 -28.07 -16.73
#